data_d3aaaaec6741c962b7fb76885c25bc2e
#
_entry.id   d3aaaaec6741c962b7fb76885c25bc2e
#
_cell.length_a   1.000
_cell.length_b   1.000
_cell.length_c   1.000
_cell.angle_alpha   90.00
_cell.angle_beta   90.00
_cell.angle_gamma   90.00
#
_symmetry.space_group_name_H-M   'P 1'
#
loop_
_entity.id
_entity.type
_entity.pdbx_description
1 polymer ?
#
loop_
_entity_poly.entity_id
_entity_poly.type
_entity_poly.pdbx_seq_one_letter_code
_entity_poly.pdbx_strand_id
1 'polypeptide(L)'
;MDRLVVGITGASGTALACHFVQQVKQFTDCEVHVVASKSAQLTASYEAPELFESMLQSADVAHDNTSIGESIASGTFKTCGMVIIPCSMKTVAGIASGYSDNLVLRAADVTLKEQRPLVLVARETPMSPIHLRNLSTLAALPSVSILPPMMTYYHHPKTIEDMENQPVSYTHLTLPTILRV
;
A
#
# COMPACT_ATOMS: atom_id res chain seq x y z
N MET A 1 -1.12 -20.98 0.23
CA MET A 1 -0.20 -19.85 0.31
C MET A 1 -1.03 -18.59 0.32
N ASP A 2 -0.87 -17.74 1.31
CA ASP A 2 -1.61 -16.49 1.38
C ASP A 2 -1.01 -15.49 0.37
N ARG A 3 -1.85 -14.61 -0.19
CA ARG A 3 -1.42 -13.62 -1.18
C ARG A 3 -1.69 -12.23 -0.66
N LEU A 4 -0.71 -11.36 -0.74
CA LEU A 4 -0.83 -9.95 -0.38
C LEU A 4 -0.71 -9.08 -1.62
N VAL A 5 -1.63 -8.13 -1.78
CA VAL A 5 -1.52 -7.11 -2.82
C VAL A 5 -0.88 -5.85 -2.24
N VAL A 6 0.16 -5.35 -2.88
CA VAL A 6 0.83 -4.10 -2.52
C VAL A 6 0.68 -3.09 -3.64
N GLY A 7 -0.12 -2.07 -3.41
CA GLY A 7 -0.29 -0.93 -4.30
C GLY A 7 0.72 0.18 -3.97
N ILE A 8 1.37 0.75 -4.98
CA ILE A 8 2.31 1.86 -4.82
C ILE A 8 1.83 3.04 -5.64
N THR A 9 1.67 4.20 -5.00
CA THR A 9 1.16 5.39 -5.68
C THR A 9 2.11 6.58 -5.58
N GLY A 10 1.82 7.68 -6.28
CA GLY A 10 2.76 8.78 -6.50
C GLY A 10 2.92 9.76 -5.33
N ALA A 11 2.65 9.36 -4.10
CA ALA A 11 3.06 10.14 -2.92
C ALA A 11 4.53 9.89 -2.60
N SER A 12 5.20 10.85 -1.95
CA SER A 12 6.57 10.66 -1.46
C SER A 12 6.63 9.57 -0.39
N GLY A 13 7.71 8.81 -0.34
CA GLY A 13 7.91 7.69 0.57
C GLY A 13 8.07 6.35 -0.15
N THR A 14 8.66 6.32 -1.34
CA THR A 14 8.95 5.09 -2.09
C THR A 14 9.74 4.09 -1.27
N ALA A 15 10.70 4.54 -0.45
CA ALA A 15 11.50 3.68 0.41
C ALA A 15 10.62 2.88 1.41
N LEU A 16 9.53 3.48 1.92
CA LEU A 16 8.58 2.77 2.79
C LEU A 16 7.97 1.54 2.10
N ALA A 17 7.60 1.67 0.82
CA ALA A 17 7.08 0.55 0.05
C ALA A 17 8.13 -0.56 -0.12
N CYS A 18 9.35 -0.17 -0.43
CA CYS A 18 10.46 -1.09 -0.64
C CYS A 18 10.77 -1.88 0.64
N HIS A 19 10.94 -1.19 1.76
CA HIS A 19 11.19 -1.83 3.06
C HIS A 19 10.01 -2.72 3.49
N PHE A 20 8.76 -2.28 3.25
CA PHE A 20 7.59 -3.08 3.55
C PHE A 20 7.60 -4.41 2.78
N VAL A 21 7.81 -4.39 1.46
CA VAL A 21 7.87 -5.62 0.63
C VAL A 21 9.00 -6.53 1.08
N GLN A 22 10.20 -5.97 1.36
CA GLN A 22 11.35 -6.73 1.86
C GLN A 22 11.03 -7.42 3.19
N GLN A 23 10.40 -6.72 4.13
CA GLN A 23 10.03 -7.31 5.43
C GLN A 23 8.97 -8.40 5.27
N VAL A 24 7.94 -8.21 4.43
CA VAL A 24 6.95 -9.26 4.15
C VAL A 24 7.64 -10.51 3.60
N LYS A 25 8.54 -10.36 2.64
CA LYS A 25 9.29 -11.49 2.06
C LYS A 25 10.24 -12.15 3.04
N GLN A 26 10.80 -11.41 4.00
CA GLN A 26 11.73 -11.93 5.00
C GLN A 26 11.02 -12.69 6.13
N PHE A 27 9.84 -12.22 6.56
CA PHE A 27 9.20 -12.71 7.78
C PHE A 27 7.94 -13.55 7.53
N THR A 28 7.52 -13.72 6.26
CA THR A 28 6.32 -14.49 5.93
C THR A 28 6.52 -15.33 4.67
N ASP A 29 5.70 -16.38 4.50
CA ASP A 29 5.61 -17.16 3.27
C ASP A 29 4.56 -16.61 2.29
N CYS A 30 4.20 -15.34 2.42
CA CYS A 30 3.16 -14.72 1.62
C CYS A 30 3.63 -14.47 0.18
N GLU A 31 2.81 -14.81 -0.79
CA GLU A 31 3.02 -14.45 -2.19
C GLU A 31 2.69 -12.97 -2.37
N VAL A 32 3.66 -12.15 -2.76
CA VAL A 32 3.53 -10.69 -2.86
C VAL A 32 3.27 -10.26 -4.29
N HIS A 33 2.11 -9.65 -4.52
CA HIS A 33 1.68 -9.06 -5.79
C HIS A 33 1.83 -7.54 -5.73
N VAL A 34 2.77 -6.99 -6.48
CA VAL A 34 3.01 -5.53 -6.52
C VAL A 34 2.35 -4.92 -7.74
N VAL A 35 1.69 -3.79 -7.55
CA VAL A 35 1.19 -2.93 -8.63
C VAL A 35 1.54 -1.48 -8.37
N ALA A 36 2.34 -0.87 -9.25
CA ALA A 36 2.81 0.50 -9.12
C ALA A 36 2.18 1.42 -10.17
N SER A 37 1.61 2.53 -9.72
CA SER A 37 1.09 3.54 -10.64
C SER A 37 2.21 4.23 -11.42
N LYS A 38 1.89 4.79 -12.59
CA LYS A 38 2.85 5.57 -13.39
C LYS A 38 3.47 6.73 -12.58
N SER A 39 2.68 7.36 -11.70
CA SER A 39 3.18 8.42 -10.81
C SER A 39 4.12 7.85 -9.73
N ALA A 40 3.89 6.61 -9.27
CA ALA A 40 4.80 5.94 -8.32
C ALA A 40 6.18 5.69 -8.96
N GLN A 41 6.20 5.19 -10.19
CA GLN A 41 7.45 4.97 -10.94
C GLN A 41 8.23 6.28 -11.13
N LEU A 42 7.51 7.37 -11.45
CA LEU A 42 8.12 8.69 -11.56
C LEU A 42 8.69 9.17 -10.21
N THR A 43 7.93 9.04 -9.12
CA THR A 43 8.41 9.42 -7.77
C THR A 43 9.62 8.58 -7.38
N ALA A 44 9.57 7.27 -7.62
CA ALA A 44 10.67 6.35 -7.35
C ALA A 44 11.96 6.72 -8.10
N SER A 45 11.85 7.19 -9.36
CA SER A 45 13.03 7.62 -10.13
C SER A 45 13.77 8.82 -9.53
N TYR A 46 13.08 9.61 -8.68
CA TYR A 46 13.70 10.73 -7.96
C TYR A 46 14.16 10.34 -6.54
N GLU A 47 13.43 9.47 -5.85
CA GLU A 47 13.66 9.19 -4.44
C GLU A 47 14.62 8.01 -4.20
N ALA A 48 14.40 6.88 -4.88
CA ALA A 48 15.09 5.63 -4.61
C ALA A 48 15.04 4.66 -5.82
N PRO A 49 15.61 4.99 -6.97
CA PRO A 49 15.45 4.20 -8.20
C PRO A 49 15.97 2.76 -8.07
N GLU A 50 17.16 2.58 -7.50
CA GLU A 50 17.79 1.26 -7.36
C GLU A 50 17.02 0.36 -6.35
N LEU A 51 16.57 0.95 -5.24
CA LEU A 51 15.80 0.24 -4.22
C LEU A 51 14.44 -0.19 -4.77
N PHE A 52 13.80 0.68 -5.57
CA PHE A 52 12.51 0.38 -6.19
C PHE A 52 12.62 -0.75 -7.22
N GLU A 53 13.65 -0.73 -8.07
CA GLU A 53 13.91 -1.80 -9.04
C GLU A 53 14.18 -3.14 -8.33
N SER A 54 15.02 -3.12 -7.29
CA SER A 54 15.32 -4.31 -6.48
C SER A 54 14.05 -4.87 -5.82
N MET A 55 13.17 -4.01 -5.32
CA MET A 55 11.88 -4.42 -4.74
C MET A 55 10.98 -5.08 -5.78
N LEU A 56 10.86 -4.51 -6.99
CA LEU A 56 10.06 -5.11 -8.07
C LEU A 56 10.58 -6.50 -8.47
N GLN A 57 11.90 -6.68 -8.49
CA GLN A 57 12.52 -7.99 -8.77
C GLN A 57 12.32 -9.01 -7.65
N SER A 58 12.18 -8.56 -6.41
CA SER A 58 11.95 -9.43 -5.24
C SER A 58 10.49 -9.83 -5.04
N ALA A 59 9.56 -9.11 -5.64
CA ALA A 59 8.13 -9.45 -5.63
C ALA A 59 7.88 -10.75 -6.41
N ASP A 60 6.89 -11.55 -5.98
CA ASP A 60 6.52 -12.77 -6.70
C ASP A 60 5.85 -12.45 -8.04
N VAL A 61 5.04 -11.38 -8.08
CA VAL A 61 4.41 -10.89 -9.31
C VAL A 61 4.38 -9.35 -9.30
N ALA A 62 4.91 -8.76 -10.36
CA ALA A 62 4.76 -7.32 -10.62
C ALA A 62 3.75 -7.11 -11.75
N HIS A 63 2.66 -6.41 -11.45
CA HIS A 63 1.57 -6.16 -12.38
C HIS A 63 1.68 -4.80 -13.08
N ASP A 64 1.30 -4.73 -14.34
CA ASP A 64 1.12 -3.46 -15.03
C ASP A 64 -0.19 -2.78 -14.58
N ASN A 65 -0.07 -1.56 -14.07
CA ASN A 65 -1.22 -0.78 -13.59
C ASN A 65 -2.27 -0.45 -14.66
N THR A 66 -1.92 -0.57 -15.94
CA THR A 66 -2.86 -0.36 -17.05
C THR A 66 -3.68 -1.62 -17.40
N SER A 67 -3.24 -2.78 -16.93
CA SER A 67 -3.84 -4.09 -17.20
C SER A 67 -4.95 -4.42 -16.23
N ILE A 68 -6.11 -3.77 -16.35
CA ILE A 68 -7.27 -3.92 -15.45
C ILE A 68 -7.89 -5.33 -15.43
N GLY A 69 -7.47 -6.22 -16.34
CA GLY A 69 -7.91 -7.63 -16.39
C GLY A 69 -7.00 -8.62 -15.65
N GLU A 70 -5.98 -8.16 -14.94
CA GLU A 70 -5.07 -8.99 -14.16
C GLU A 70 -5.76 -9.75 -13.01
N SER A 71 -5.12 -10.79 -12.52
CA SER A 71 -5.67 -11.68 -11.49
C SER A 71 -6.18 -10.93 -10.26
N ILE A 72 -5.44 -9.93 -9.77
CA ILE A 72 -5.79 -9.11 -8.60
C ILE A 72 -7.03 -8.23 -8.82
N ALA A 73 -7.52 -8.08 -10.04
CA ALA A 73 -8.76 -7.39 -10.38
C ALA A 73 -10.02 -8.27 -10.22
N SER A 74 -9.85 -9.55 -9.84
CA SER A 74 -10.95 -10.51 -9.72
C SER A 74 -11.21 -10.90 -8.25
N GLY A 75 -12.48 -10.89 -7.82
CA GLY A 75 -12.88 -11.37 -6.48
C GLY A 75 -12.63 -12.86 -6.25
N THR A 76 -12.57 -13.66 -7.32
CA THR A 76 -12.26 -15.10 -7.22
C THR A 76 -10.78 -15.36 -6.92
N PHE A 77 -9.90 -14.40 -7.20
CA PHE A 77 -8.50 -14.46 -6.81
C PHE A 77 -8.37 -14.15 -5.32
N LYS A 78 -8.15 -15.19 -4.52
CA LYS A 78 -8.11 -15.08 -3.06
C LYS A 78 -6.83 -14.37 -2.62
N THR A 79 -6.98 -13.28 -1.87
CA THR A 79 -5.90 -12.55 -1.20
C THR A 79 -6.23 -12.37 0.28
N CYS A 80 -5.22 -12.28 1.13
CA CYS A 80 -5.39 -11.98 2.55
C CYS A 80 -5.72 -10.50 2.81
N GLY A 81 -5.47 -9.63 1.83
CA GLY A 81 -5.76 -8.20 1.89
C GLY A 81 -4.91 -7.39 0.91
N MET A 82 -5.00 -6.07 1.05
CA MET A 82 -4.23 -5.12 0.24
C MET A 82 -3.66 -4.01 1.11
N VAL A 83 -2.41 -3.63 0.83
CA VAL A 83 -1.77 -2.43 1.40
C VAL A 83 -1.47 -1.48 0.26
N ILE A 84 -1.82 -0.20 0.42
CA ILE A 84 -1.39 0.85 -0.51
C ILE A 84 -0.38 1.74 0.21
N ILE A 85 0.88 1.65 -0.19
CA ILE A 85 2.02 2.29 0.47
C ILE A 85 3.06 2.83 -0.54
N PRO A 86 3.32 4.13 -0.57
CA PRO A 86 2.49 5.18 -0.01
C PRO A 86 1.18 5.34 -0.78
N CYS A 87 0.14 5.86 -0.11
CA CYS A 87 -1.16 6.12 -0.71
C CYS A 87 -1.36 7.63 -0.92
N SER A 88 -1.48 8.06 -2.17
CA SER A 88 -1.74 9.46 -2.52
C SER A 88 -3.20 9.84 -2.34
N MET A 89 -3.48 11.14 -2.13
CA MET A 89 -4.85 11.64 -1.99
C MET A 89 -5.70 11.45 -3.25
N LYS A 90 -5.08 11.38 -4.44
CA LYS A 90 -5.79 10.97 -5.67
C LYS A 90 -6.35 9.55 -5.53
N THR A 91 -5.54 8.63 -5.01
CA THR A 91 -5.94 7.24 -4.80
C THR A 91 -6.99 7.13 -3.71
N VAL A 92 -6.82 7.83 -2.58
CA VAL A 92 -7.84 7.94 -1.52
C VAL A 92 -9.17 8.43 -2.08
N ALA A 93 -9.15 9.48 -2.92
CA ALA A 93 -10.36 10.02 -3.56
C ALA A 93 -11.02 9.01 -4.50
N GLY A 94 -10.22 8.30 -5.31
CA GLY A 94 -10.72 7.25 -6.20
C GLY A 94 -11.41 6.12 -5.44
N ILE A 95 -10.80 5.62 -4.37
CA ILE A 95 -11.38 4.57 -3.53
C ILE A 95 -12.66 5.07 -2.86
N ALA A 96 -12.64 6.28 -2.28
CA ALA A 96 -13.80 6.85 -1.58
C ALA A 96 -15.01 7.10 -2.50
N SER A 97 -14.78 7.29 -3.81
CA SER A 97 -15.83 7.48 -4.81
C SER A 97 -16.20 6.20 -5.58
N GLY A 98 -15.53 5.08 -5.33
CA GLY A 98 -15.72 3.85 -6.10
C GLY A 98 -15.21 3.93 -7.55
N TYR A 99 -14.29 4.87 -7.83
CA TYR A 99 -13.69 5.04 -9.16
C TYR A 99 -12.50 4.10 -9.34
N SER A 100 -12.50 3.32 -10.42
CA SER A 100 -11.53 2.23 -10.63
C SER A 100 -11.01 2.16 -12.08
N ASP A 101 -10.37 3.24 -12.56
CA ASP A 101 -9.83 3.37 -13.92
C ASP A 101 -8.46 2.71 -14.15
N ASN A 102 -7.86 2.16 -13.11
CA ASN A 102 -6.56 1.51 -13.17
C ASN A 102 -6.51 0.32 -12.20
N LEU A 103 -5.46 -0.49 -12.31
CA LEU A 103 -5.38 -1.75 -11.57
C LEU A 103 -5.25 -1.55 -10.05
N VAL A 104 -4.54 -0.51 -9.58
CA VAL A 104 -4.46 -0.19 -8.13
C VAL A 104 -5.86 0.07 -7.57
N LEU A 105 -6.64 0.94 -8.23
CA LEU A 105 -7.99 1.28 -7.79
C LEU A 105 -8.94 0.09 -7.92
N ARG A 106 -8.81 -0.69 -9.01
CA ARG A 106 -9.62 -1.89 -9.22
C ARG A 106 -9.34 -2.96 -8.17
N ALA A 107 -8.09 -3.22 -7.82
CA ALA A 107 -7.73 -4.16 -6.76
C ALA A 107 -8.24 -3.70 -5.39
N ALA A 108 -8.20 -2.40 -5.10
CA ALA A 108 -8.78 -1.83 -3.89
C ALA A 108 -10.30 -2.00 -3.84
N ASP A 109 -11.02 -1.72 -4.93
CA ASP A 109 -12.46 -1.93 -5.07
C ASP A 109 -12.84 -3.40 -4.83
N VAL A 110 -12.09 -4.33 -5.44
CA VAL A 110 -12.27 -5.78 -5.22
C VAL A 110 -12.01 -6.15 -3.77
N THR A 111 -10.96 -5.61 -3.15
CA THR A 111 -10.63 -5.86 -1.75
C THR A 111 -11.77 -5.43 -0.83
N LEU A 112 -12.34 -4.24 -1.06
CA LEU A 112 -13.47 -3.71 -0.31
C LEU A 112 -14.74 -4.54 -0.50
N LYS A 113 -15.14 -4.85 -1.74
CA LYS A 113 -16.38 -5.61 -1.99
C LYS A 113 -16.34 -7.03 -1.43
N GLU A 114 -15.14 -7.64 -1.37
CA GLU A 114 -14.92 -8.96 -0.77
C GLU A 114 -14.72 -8.88 0.76
N GLN A 115 -14.84 -7.67 1.35
CA GLN A 115 -14.67 -7.40 2.79
C GLN A 115 -13.30 -7.85 3.33
N ARG A 116 -12.27 -7.79 2.47
CA ARG A 116 -10.90 -8.08 2.85
C ARG A 116 -10.26 -6.83 3.44
N PRO A 117 -9.27 -6.97 4.34
CA PRO A 117 -8.56 -5.84 4.90
C PRO A 117 -7.85 -5.00 3.83
N LEU A 118 -8.04 -3.67 3.93
CA LEU A 118 -7.38 -2.67 3.11
C LEU A 118 -6.67 -1.67 4.03
N VAL A 119 -5.34 -1.60 3.92
CA VAL A 119 -4.52 -0.64 4.66
C VAL A 119 -4.08 0.47 3.71
N LEU A 120 -4.36 1.72 4.09
CA LEU A 120 -3.97 2.91 3.33
C LEU A 120 -2.90 3.68 4.11
N VAL A 121 -1.65 3.60 3.67
CA VAL A 121 -0.55 4.41 4.20
C VAL A 121 -0.60 5.79 3.54
N ALA A 122 -1.56 6.57 3.99
CA ALA A 122 -1.95 7.84 3.37
C ALA A 122 -0.95 8.95 3.69
N ARG A 123 -0.34 9.56 2.65
CA ARG A 123 0.67 10.62 2.82
C ARG A 123 0.27 11.89 2.09
N GLU A 124 0.09 12.96 2.85
CA GLU A 124 -0.17 14.32 2.35
C GLU A 124 0.07 15.36 3.43
N THR A 125 0.57 16.53 3.04
CA THR A 125 0.68 17.69 3.93
C THR A 125 0.75 18.99 3.13
N PRO A 126 -0.04 20.05 3.50
CA PRO A 126 -1.17 20.02 4.41
C PRO A 126 -2.37 19.28 3.81
N MET A 127 -3.26 18.76 4.65
CA MET A 127 -4.49 18.11 4.19
C MET A 127 -5.61 19.14 3.96
N SER A 128 -6.25 19.09 2.78
CA SER A 128 -7.45 19.89 2.49
C SER A 128 -8.70 19.30 3.17
N PRO A 129 -9.78 20.07 3.33
CA PRO A 129 -11.06 19.56 3.81
C PRO A 129 -11.59 18.38 2.98
N ILE A 130 -11.31 18.34 1.67
CA ILE A 130 -11.70 17.25 0.78
C ILE A 130 -10.91 15.99 1.11
N HIS A 131 -9.60 16.10 1.37
CA HIS A 131 -8.76 14.97 1.80
C HIS A 131 -9.29 14.37 3.10
N LEU A 132 -9.54 15.21 4.11
CA LEU A 132 -10.05 14.78 5.42
C LEU A 132 -11.43 14.11 5.31
N ARG A 133 -12.34 14.66 4.49
CA ARG A 133 -13.65 14.05 4.24
C ARG A 133 -13.51 12.64 3.62
N ASN A 134 -12.68 12.49 2.59
CA ASN A 134 -12.48 11.20 1.92
C ASN A 134 -11.84 10.18 2.86
N LEU A 135 -10.84 10.58 3.64
CA LEU A 135 -10.23 9.73 4.67
C LEU A 135 -11.25 9.30 5.73
N SER A 136 -12.08 10.24 6.22
CA SER A 136 -13.15 9.95 7.19
C SER A 136 -14.17 8.96 6.62
N THR A 137 -14.56 9.11 5.35
CA THR A 137 -15.47 8.19 4.67
C THR A 137 -14.89 6.77 4.64
N LEU A 138 -13.64 6.63 4.30
CA LEU A 138 -12.98 5.31 4.23
C LEU A 138 -12.74 4.72 5.62
N ALA A 139 -12.37 5.54 6.60
CA ALA A 139 -12.15 5.10 7.99
C ALA A 139 -13.41 4.56 8.67
N ALA A 140 -14.60 4.89 8.15
CA ALA A 140 -15.87 4.35 8.64
C ALA A 140 -16.15 2.90 8.16
N LEU A 141 -15.38 2.39 7.20
CA LEU A 141 -15.53 1.02 6.70
C LEU A 141 -14.77 0.03 7.59
N PRO A 142 -15.41 -1.06 8.08
CA PRO A 142 -14.80 -1.96 9.07
C PRO A 142 -13.49 -2.64 8.60
N SER A 143 -13.35 -2.83 7.27
CA SER A 143 -12.17 -3.49 6.68
C SER A 143 -11.06 -2.52 6.29
N VAL A 144 -11.22 -1.21 6.54
CA VAL A 144 -10.24 -0.19 6.13
C VAL A 144 -9.48 0.35 7.33
N SER A 145 -8.16 0.32 7.24
CA SER A 145 -7.26 0.98 8.19
C SER A 145 -6.50 2.12 7.49
N ILE A 146 -6.56 3.32 8.07
CA ILE A 146 -5.78 4.46 7.58
C ILE A 146 -4.59 4.67 8.49
N LEU A 147 -3.40 4.58 7.91
CA LEU A 147 -2.13 4.61 8.61
C LEU A 147 -1.23 5.71 8.02
N PRO A 148 -1.35 6.97 8.46
CA PRO A 148 -0.42 7.98 8.02
C PRO A 148 1.01 7.60 8.46
N PRO A 149 2.03 7.74 7.61
CA PRO A 149 3.41 7.43 7.97
C PRO A 149 3.97 8.55 8.86
N MET A 150 3.58 8.54 10.13
CA MET A 150 4.04 9.50 11.13
C MET A 150 5.33 9.03 11.75
N MET A 151 6.31 9.92 11.80
CA MET A 151 7.56 9.67 12.49
C MET A 151 7.34 9.65 14.00
N THR A 152 7.93 8.69 14.68
CA THR A 152 7.94 8.60 16.15
C THR A 152 9.37 8.64 16.68
N TYR A 153 9.54 9.17 17.87
CA TYR A 153 10.86 9.38 18.48
C TYR A 153 11.12 8.50 19.70
N TYR A 154 10.15 7.65 20.08
CA TYR A 154 10.23 6.81 21.30
C TYR A 154 11.41 5.84 21.29
N HIS A 155 11.81 5.35 20.12
CA HIS A 155 12.89 4.38 19.99
C HIS A 155 14.25 5.02 19.69
N HIS A 156 14.34 6.35 19.84
CA HIS A 156 15.57 7.12 19.60
C HIS A 156 16.21 6.80 18.24
N PRO A 157 15.49 6.96 17.11
CA PRO A 157 15.99 6.65 15.79
C PRO A 157 17.25 7.47 15.49
N LYS A 158 18.27 6.83 14.91
CA LYS A 158 19.54 7.46 14.57
C LYS A 158 19.70 7.70 13.07
N THR A 159 18.92 6.97 12.27
CA THR A 159 18.97 7.02 10.82
C THR A 159 17.56 7.25 10.26
N ILE A 160 17.48 7.64 8.99
CA ILE A 160 16.20 7.71 8.24
C ILE A 160 15.59 6.32 8.15
N GLU A 161 16.38 5.28 7.94
CA GLU A 161 15.93 3.90 7.88
C GLU A 161 15.27 3.44 9.20
N ASP A 162 15.82 3.83 10.35
CA ASP A 162 15.20 3.57 11.66
C ASP A 162 13.82 4.24 11.75
N MET A 163 13.63 5.42 11.15
CA MET A 163 12.36 6.13 11.13
C MET A 163 11.36 5.50 10.17
N GLU A 164 11.80 4.98 9.04
CA GLU A 164 10.98 4.32 8.03
C GLU A 164 10.49 2.94 8.50
N ASN A 165 11.27 2.23 9.27
CA ASN A 165 10.90 0.92 9.83
C ASN A 165 9.73 0.99 10.83
N GLN A 166 9.44 2.14 11.42
CA GLN A 166 8.34 2.28 12.37
C GLN A 166 6.96 2.25 11.72
N PRO A 167 6.64 3.07 10.69
CA PRO A 167 5.38 2.94 9.96
C PRO A 167 5.19 1.55 9.36
N VAL A 168 6.28 0.94 8.89
CA VAL A 168 6.27 -0.42 8.35
C VAL A 168 5.87 -1.43 9.44
N SER A 169 6.42 -1.33 10.67
CA SER A 169 6.03 -2.18 11.81
C SER A 169 4.54 -2.06 12.13
N TYR A 170 3.98 -0.83 12.16
CA TYR A 170 2.55 -0.64 12.39
C TYR A 170 1.70 -1.27 11.29
N THR A 171 2.16 -1.22 10.04
CA THR A 171 1.49 -1.89 8.93
C THR A 171 1.47 -3.40 9.15
N HIS A 172 2.58 -3.99 9.61
CA HIS A 172 2.64 -5.41 10.00
C HIS A 172 1.72 -5.74 11.18
N LEU A 173 1.63 -4.88 12.20
CA LEU A 173 0.76 -5.10 13.36
C LEU A 173 -0.74 -4.98 13.01
N THR A 174 -1.09 -4.21 12.00
CA THR A 174 -2.46 -4.12 11.48
C THR A 174 -2.81 -5.30 10.55
N LEU A 175 -1.79 -5.95 9.99
CA LEU A 175 -1.89 -7.16 9.18
C LEU A 175 -1.94 -8.50 9.97
N PRO A 176 -1.66 -8.64 11.31
CA PRO A 176 -1.70 -9.95 11.97
C PRO A 176 -3.09 -10.59 12.00
N THR A 177 -4.15 -9.83 11.79
CA THR A 177 -5.46 -10.38 11.42
C THR A 177 -5.46 -10.94 9.99
N ILE A 178 -4.48 -10.58 9.17
CA ILE A 178 -4.34 -10.95 7.76
C ILE A 178 -3.27 -12.02 7.59
N LEU A 179 -2.11 -11.80 8.20
CA LEU A 179 -1.00 -12.75 8.22
C LEU A 179 -1.00 -13.40 9.62
N ARG A 180 -1.67 -14.53 9.79
CA ARG A 180 -1.55 -15.32 11.01
C ARG A 180 -0.08 -15.73 11.19
N VAL A 181 0.66 -14.92 11.95
CA VAL A 181 1.95 -15.29 12.51
C VAL A 181 1.71 -15.95 13.85
#